data_2fbec672e899c555730d3a110d98ec87
#
_entry.id   2fbec672e899c555730d3a110d98ec87
#
_cell.length_a   1.000
_cell.length_b   1.000
_cell.length_c   1.000
_cell.angle_alpha   90.00
_cell.angle_beta   90.00
_cell.angle_gamma   90.00
#
_symmetry.space_group_name_H-M   'P 1'
#
loop_
_entity.id
_entity.type
_entity.pdbx_description
1 polymer ?
#
loop_
_entity_poly.entity_id
_entity_poly.type
_entity_poly.pdbx_seq_one_letter_code
_entity_poly.pdbx_strand_id
1 'polypeptide(L)'
;MIDAALEAGAEMIGLVFFAKSPRSVSLVEAARLADHMRGKTQIVALCVDMPLADMEQMVAQVQPDILQLHGTESTETCAQVRERFSRPVMKALGVSCAADIEAAFAYGDVIDRFLFDAKPPKNSDIPGGNGIRFDWTLLRDTKLPKPYMLSGGLDASNVAEALRVSGAPAVDVSSGVESSRGVKDPAKISAFLRAVRGAHMQD
;
A
#
# COMPACT_ATOMS: atom_id res chain seq x y z
N MET A 1 8.40 2.12 16.35
CA MET A 1 7.65 1.44 15.28
C MET A 1 8.38 1.47 13.95
N ILE A 2 8.74 2.67 13.46
CA ILE A 2 9.53 2.80 12.22
C ILE A 2 10.85 2.03 12.35
N ASP A 3 11.59 2.20 13.45
CA ASP A 3 12.85 1.49 13.65
C ASP A 3 12.71 -0.03 13.57
N ALA A 4 11.65 -0.59 14.14
CA ALA A 4 11.37 -2.02 14.04
C ALA A 4 11.11 -2.47 12.58
N ALA A 5 10.47 -1.63 11.76
CA ALA A 5 10.26 -1.92 10.35
C ALA A 5 11.59 -1.82 9.56
N LEU A 6 12.40 -0.80 9.83
CA LEU A 6 13.71 -0.62 9.22
C LEU A 6 14.66 -1.77 9.58
N GLU A 7 14.77 -2.13 10.85
CA GLU A 7 15.57 -3.26 11.35
C GLU A 7 15.11 -4.59 10.76
N ALA A 8 13.79 -4.75 10.59
CA ALA A 8 13.22 -5.92 9.94
C ALA A 8 13.34 -5.90 8.41
N GLY A 9 13.88 -4.84 7.80
CA GLY A 9 14.17 -4.74 6.38
C GLY A 9 12.93 -4.42 5.52
N ALA A 10 12.03 -3.57 6.01
CA ALA A 10 10.93 -3.04 5.19
C ALA A 10 11.50 -2.13 4.08
N GLU A 11 11.18 -2.45 2.83
CA GLU A 11 11.63 -1.67 1.67
C GLU A 11 10.81 -0.39 1.47
N MET A 12 9.57 -0.37 1.97
CA MET A 12 8.64 0.76 1.91
C MET A 12 7.93 0.94 3.24
N ILE A 13 7.69 2.19 3.63
CA ILE A 13 6.86 2.53 4.80
C ILE A 13 5.84 3.57 4.38
N GLY A 14 4.55 3.27 4.59
CA GLY A 14 3.43 4.12 4.25
C GLY A 14 3.03 5.08 5.37
N LEU A 15 2.85 6.36 5.03
CA LEU A 15 2.25 7.40 5.85
C LEU A 15 0.84 7.70 5.32
N VAL A 16 -0.18 7.62 6.17
CA VAL A 16 -1.59 7.70 5.75
C VAL A 16 -2.12 9.12 5.92
N PHE A 17 -2.54 9.74 4.81
CA PHE A 17 -3.15 11.08 4.78
C PHE A 17 -4.65 10.98 4.46
N PHE A 18 -5.39 10.35 5.35
CA PHE A 18 -6.85 10.21 5.25
C PHE A 18 -7.46 10.33 6.64
N ALA A 19 -8.11 11.45 6.94
CA ALA A 19 -8.58 11.82 8.28
C ALA A 19 -9.53 10.80 8.94
N LYS A 20 -10.31 10.05 8.14
CA LYS A 20 -11.19 8.98 8.64
C LYS A 20 -10.44 7.72 9.06
N SER A 21 -9.18 7.57 8.67
CA SER A 21 -8.37 6.42 9.02
C SER A 21 -7.84 6.55 10.45
N PRO A 22 -7.90 5.50 11.28
CA PRO A 22 -7.25 5.50 12.60
C PRO A 22 -5.72 5.53 12.51
N ARG A 23 -5.16 5.43 11.28
CA ARG A 23 -3.73 5.45 10.97
C ARG A 23 -3.28 6.79 10.40
N SER A 24 -4.20 7.78 10.34
CA SER A 24 -3.90 9.09 9.80
C SER A 24 -2.83 9.80 10.61
N VAL A 25 -1.90 10.46 9.90
CA VAL A 25 -0.85 11.30 10.50
C VAL A 25 -1.04 12.75 10.05
N SER A 26 -0.67 13.71 10.91
CA SER A 26 -0.61 15.12 10.54
C SER A 26 0.58 15.39 9.62
N LEU A 27 0.54 16.48 8.84
CA LEU A 27 1.68 16.86 7.98
C LEU A 27 2.97 17.07 8.80
N VAL A 28 2.86 17.69 9.97
CA VAL A 28 4.03 17.94 10.85
C VAL A 28 4.64 16.64 11.34
N GLU A 29 3.82 15.70 11.80
CA GLU A 29 4.33 14.40 12.23
C GLU A 29 4.86 13.58 11.05
N ALA A 30 4.18 13.60 9.91
CA ALA A 30 4.62 12.91 8.70
C ALA A 30 5.99 13.42 8.22
N ALA A 31 6.23 14.73 8.22
CA ALA A 31 7.52 15.31 7.86
C ALA A 31 8.63 14.82 8.80
N ARG A 32 8.37 14.85 10.12
CA ARG A 32 9.32 14.35 11.14
C ARG A 32 9.64 12.85 10.94
N LEU A 33 8.62 12.04 10.66
CA LEU A 33 8.79 10.62 10.40
C LEU A 33 9.54 10.36 9.08
N ALA A 34 9.23 11.15 8.04
CA ALA A 34 9.90 11.07 6.74
C ALA A 34 11.40 11.39 6.86
N ASP A 35 11.77 12.42 7.62
CA ASP A 35 13.17 12.76 7.86
C ASP A 35 13.93 11.63 8.56
N HIS A 36 13.27 10.94 9.50
CA HIS A 36 13.85 9.77 10.17
C HIS A 36 14.06 8.57 9.23
N MET A 37 13.18 8.39 8.26
CA MET A 37 13.21 7.28 7.29
C MET A 37 14.10 7.55 6.08
N ARG A 38 14.38 8.82 5.76
CA ARG A 38 15.05 9.26 4.53
C ARG A 38 16.39 8.56 4.34
N GLY A 39 16.58 7.98 3.15
CA GLY A 39 17.79 7.22 2.80
C GLY A 39 17.89 5.81 3.41
N LYS A 40 16.88 5.38 4.20
CA LYS A 40 16.84 4.04 4.81
C LYS A 40 15.78 3.14 4.21
N THR A 41 14.69 3.73 3.71
CA THR A 41 13.56 3.03 3.08
C THR A 41 12.82 3.99 2.15
N GLN A 42 11.97 3.48 1.25
CA GLN A 42 11.09 4.32 0.45
C GLN A 42 9.90 4.81 1.27
N ILE A 43 9.61 6.10 1.18
CA ILE A 43 8.49 6.75 1.86
C ILE A 43 7.29 6.79 0.93
N VAL A 44 6.20 6.14 1.31
CA VAL A 44 4.96 6.13 0.54
C VAL A 44 3.93 7.04 1.21
N ALA A 45 3.40 8.02 0.48
CA ALA A 45 2.29 8.84 0.94
C ALA A 45 0.97 8.25 0.41
N LEU A 46 0.15 7.69 1.31
CA LEU A 46 -1.16 7.15 0.99
C LEU A 46 -2.22 8.24 1.12
N CYS A 47 -2.87 8.55 0.01
CA CYS A 47 -3.93 9.54 -0.13
C CYS A 47 -5.23 8.86 -0.58
N VAL A 48 -6.37 9.42 -0.18
CA VAL A 48 -7.71 8.97 -0.59
C VAL A 48 -8.49 10.18 -1.08
N ASP A 49 -8.72 10.26 -2.40
CA ASP A 49 -9.45 11.34 -3.08
C ASP A 49 -8.99 12.74 -2.61
N MET A 50 -7.69 12.91 -2.38
CA MET A 50 -7.09 14.13 -1.85
C MET A 50 -7.07 15.22 -2.94
N PRO A 51 -7.55 16.47 -2.65
CA PRO A 51 -7.41 17.58 -3.57
C PRO A 51 -5.95 17.86 -3.94
N LEU A 52 -5.68 18.24 -5.19
CA LEU A 52 -4.32 18.51 -5.65
C LEU A 52 -3.60 19.59 -4.83
N ALA A 53 -4.32 20.61 -4.37
CA ALA A 53 -3.75 21.68 -3.53
C ALA A 53 -3.25 21.17 -2.17
N ASP A 54 -3.99 20.23 -1.55
CA ASP A 54 -3.57 19.60 -0.30
C ASP A 54 -2.40 18.64 -0.54
N MET A 55 -2.42 17.94 -1.68
CA MET A 55 -1.32 17.06 -2.10
C MET A 55 -0.02 17.85 -2.34
N GLU A 56 -0.11 19.07 -2.89
CA GLU A 56 1.06 19.97 -3.04
C GLU A 56 1.71 20.28 -1.69
N GLN A 57 0.90 20.66 -0.70
CA GLN A 57 1.41 20.94 0.64
C GLN A 57 2.05 19.70 1.28
N MET A 58 1.42 18.53 1.12
CA MET A 58 1.94 17.27 1.61
C MET A 58 3.26 16.91 0.92
N VAL A 59 3.34 16.97 -0.41
CA VAL A 59 4.56 16.65 -1.17
C VAL A 59 5.69 17.61 -0.81
N ALA A 60 5.40 18.91 -0.68
CA ALA A 60 6.42 19.91 -0.31
C ALA A 60 7.04 19.67 1.06
N GLN A 61 6.22 19.26 2.06
CA GLN A 61 6.67 19.08 3.43
C GLN A 61 7.27 17.69 3.69
N VAL A 62 6.66 16.63 3.14
CA VAL A 62 7.01 15.23 3.44
C VAL A 62 8.04 14.68 2.46
N GLN A 63 8.02 15.18 1.22
CA GLN A 63 8.88 14.71 0.12
C GLN A 63 8.85 13.17 -0.04
N PRO A 64 7.68 12.55 -0.22
CA PRO A 64 7.57 11.10 -0.38
C PRO A 64 8.25 10.63 -1.65
N ASP A 65 8.70 9.38 -1.66
CA ASP A 65 9.27 8.73 -2.85
C ASP A 65 8.16 8.23 -3.80
N ILE A 66 7.00 7.85 -3.25
CA ILE A 66 5.87 7.28 -4.00
C ILE A 66 4.57 7.91 -3.51
N LEU A 67 3.67 8.24 -4.43
CA LEU A 67 2.30 8.66 -4.13
C LEU A 67 1.36 7.46 -4.32
N GLN A 68 0.71 7.00 -3.26
CA GLN A 68 -0.28 5.92 -3.31
C GLN A 68 -1.69 6.51 -3.30
N LEU A 69 -2.42 6.32 -4.39
CA LEU A 69 -3.80 6.75 -4.58
C LEU A 69 -4.73 5.60 -4.23
N HIS A 70 -5.43 5.69 -3.11
CA HIS A 70 -6.23 4.60 -2.53
C HIS A 70 -7.73 4.90 -2.47
N GLY A 71 -8.16 5.92 -3.17
CA GLY A 71 -9.56 6.31 -3.32
C GLY A 71 -10.16 5.87 -4.65
N THR A 72 -11.06 6.70 -5.16
CA THR A 72 -11.77 6.50 -6.43
C THR A 72 -11.17 7.30 -7.59
N GLU A 73 -9.89 7.70 -7.46
CA GLU A 73 -9.20 8.52 -8.44
C GLU A 73 -9.24 7.89 -9.83
N SER A 74 -9.69 8.66 -10.83
CA SER A 74 -9.77 8.23 -12.23
C SER A 74 -8.38 8.13 -12.87
N THR A 75 -8.31 7.56 -14.07
CA THR A 75 -7.09 7.52 -14.89
C THR A 75 -6.55 8.90 -15.17
N GLU A 76 -7.43 9.88 -15.46
CA GLU A 76 -7.08 11.28 -15.68
C GLU A 76 -6.49 11.91 -14.42
N THR A 77 -7.07 11.64 -13.26
CA THR A 77 -6.53 12.11 -11.97
C THR A 77 -5.15 11.50 -11.70
N CYS A 78 -4.98 10.21 -11.95
CA CYS A 78 -3.68 9.54 -11.80
C CYS A 78 -2.61 10.16 -12.72
N ALA A 79 -2.96 10.43 -13.98
CA ALA A 79 -2.08 11.09 -14.95
C ALA A 79 -1.68 12.49 -14.48
N GLN A 80 -2.65 13.31 -14.03
CA GLN A 80 -2.41 14.66 -13.49
C GLN A 80 -1.47 14.63 -12.27
N VAL A 81 -1.70 13.72 -11.34
CA VAL A 81 -0.83 13.56 -10.15
C VAL A 81 0.59 13.21 -10.56
N ARG A 82 0.75 12.23 -11.47
CA ARG A 82 2.06 11.78 -11.93
C ARG A 82 2.84 12.90 -12.62
N GLU A 83 2.19 13.65 -13.51
CA GLU A 83 2.78 14.77 -14.24
C GLU A 83 3.16 15.92 -13.31
N ARG A 84 2.21 16.35 -12.45
CA ARG A 84 2.38 17.51 -11.58
C ARG A 84 3.48 17.34 -10.55
N PHE A 85 3.59 16.15 -9.92
CA PHE A 85 4.53 15.92 -8.83
C PHE A 85 5.81 15.24 -9.28
N SER A 86 5.89 14.75 -10.52
CA SER A 86 7.05 13.99 -11.04
C SER A 86 7.52 12.90 -10.07
N ARG A 87 6.55 12.19 -9.46
CA ARG A 87 6.77 11.08 -8.53
C ARG A 87 6.10 9.82 -9.05
N PRO A 88 6.68 8.63 -8.80
CA PRO A 88 6.00 7.38 -9.06
C PRO A 88 4.62 7.33 -8.41
N VAL A 89 3.63 6.88 -9.17
CA VAL A 89 2.24 6.72 -8.70
C VAL A 89 1.93 5.24 -8.53
N MET A 90 1.45 4.86 -7.36
CA MET A 90 0.89 3.56 -7.05
C MET A 90 -0.63 3.69 -6.93
N LYS A 91 -1.39 2.97 -7.77
CA LYS A 91 -2.85 2.94 -7.65
C LYS A 91 -3.28 1.72 -6.86
N ALA A 92 -3.97 1.95 -5.75
CA ALA A 92 -4.61 0.88 -5.00
C ALA A 92 -6.02 0.62 -5.57
N LEU A 93 -6.32 -0.66 -5.76
CA LEU A 93 -7.60 -1.14 -6.31
C LEU A 93 -8.16 -2.24 -5.42
N GLY A 94 -9.44 -2.11 -5.09
CA GLY A 94 -10.18 -3.12 -4.33
C GLY A 94 -10.59 -4.29 -5.21
N VAL A 95 -10.22 -5.51 -4.83
CA VAL A 95 -10.50 -6.74 -5.56
C VAL A 95 -11.48 -7.63 -4.80
N SER A 96 -12.49 -8.12 -5.52
CA SER A 96 -13.44 -9.13 -5.08
C SER A 96 -13.72 -10.20 -6.15
N CYS A 97 -13.44 -9.90 -7.42
CA CYS A 97 -13.66 -10.81 -8.55
C CYS A 97 -12.70 -10.48 -9.71
N ALA A 98 -12.67 -11.32 -10.74
CA ALA A 98 -11.81 -11.16 -11.92
C ALA A 98 -12.06 -9.84 -12.67
N ALA A 99 -13.29 -9.36 -12.74
CA ALA A 99 -13.60 -8.09 -13.40
C ALA A 99 -12.92 -6.88 -12.74
N ASP A 100 -12.66 -6.92 -11.41
CA ASP A 100 -11.92 -5.87 -10.72
C ASP A 100 -10.44 -5.84 -11.18
N ILE A 101 -9.85 -7.01 -11.49
CA ILE A 101 -8.49 -7.12 -12.05
C ILE A 101 -8.47 -6.64 -13.51
N GLU A 102 -9.48 -6.98 -14.31
CA GLU A 102 -9.60 -6.51 -15.70
C GLU A 102 -9.71 -4.98 -15.75
N ALA A 103 -10.47 -4.37 -14.85
CA ALA A 103 -10.59 -2.91 -14.75
C ALA A 103 -9.24 -2.21 -14.44
N ALA A 104 -8.29 -2.91 -13.80
CA ALA A 104 -6.96 -2.37 -13.52
C ALA A 104 -6.16 -2.03 -14.78
N PHE A 105 -6.40 -2.74 -15.90
CA PHE A 105 -5.65 -2.50 -17.15
C PHE A 105 -5.80 -1.09 -17.69
N ALA A 106 -6.94 -0.41 -17.42
CA ALA A 106 -7.16 0.97 -17.83
C ALA A 106 -6.15 1.96 -17.21
N TYR A 107 -5.56 1.62 -16.08
CA TYR A 107 -4.59 2.49 -15.37
C TYR A 107 -3.14 2.29 -15.84
N GLY A 108 -2.83 1.26 -16.64
CA GLY A 108 -1.46 0.84 -16.93
C GLY A 108 -0.55 1.93 -17.49
N ASP A 109 -1.07 2.87 -18.29
CA ASP A 109 -0.27 3.92 -18.92
C ASP A 109 -0.02 5.13 -18.00
N VAL A 110 -0.84 5.30 -16.97
CA VAL A 110 -0.85 6.52 -16.13
C VAL A 110 -0.30 6.31 -14.71
N ILE A 111 0.09 5.07 -14.38
CA ILE A 111 0.69 4.73 -13.08
C ILE A 111 2.00 3.97 -13.25
N ASP A 112 2.71 3.77 -12.16
CA ASP A 112 3.99 3.03 -12.14
C ASP A 112 3.88 1.69 -11.42
N ARG A 113 2.88 1.50 -10.53
CA ARG A 113 2.65 0.28 -9.76
C ARG A 113 1.19 0.13 -9.37
N PHE A 114 0.70 -1.11 -9.30
CA PHE A 114 -0.57 -1.45 -8.65
C PHE A 114 -0.37 -1.88 -7.20
N LEU A 115 -1.42 -1.69 -6.39
CA LEU A 115 -1.62 -2.38 -5.13
C LEU A 115 -3.03 -2.99 -5.16
N PHE A 116 -3.13 -4.30 -5.03
CA PHE A 116 -4.43 -4.99 -4.94
C PHE A 116 -4.77 -5.26 -3.49
N ASP A 117 -5.80 -4.61 -2.99
CA ASP A 117 -6.34 -4.79 -1.64
C ASP A 117 -7.70 -5.50 -1.71
N ALA A 118 -8.13 -6.12 -0.65
CA ALA A 118 -9.48 -6.67 -0.58
C ALA A 118 -10.52 -5.55 -0.64
N LYS A 119 -11.56 -5.74 -1.45
CA LYS A 119 -12.65 -4.77 -1.54
C LYS A 119 -13.29 -4.56 -0.17
N PRO A 120 -13.42 -3.32 0.31
CA PRO A 120 -13.97 -3.05 1.63
C PRO A 120 -15.45 -3.52 1.71
N PRO A 121 -15.96 -3.88 2.90
CA PRO A 121 -17.38 -4.15 3.09
C PRO A 121 -18.21 -2.94 2.67
N LYS A 122 -19.45 -3.17 2.22
CA LYS A 122 -20.36 -2.12 1.73
C LYS A 122 -20.57 -0.94 2.69
N ASN A 123 -20.36 -1.16 4.00
CA ASN A 123 -20.54 -0.15 5.05
C ASN A 123 -19.20 0.33 5.66
N SER A 124 -18.09 0.15 4.96
CA SER A 124 -16.78 0.62 5.45
C SER A 124 -16.54 2.07 5.05
N ASP A 125 -16.18 2.90 6.02
CA ASP A 125 -15.78 4.30 5.78
C ASP A 125 -14.32 4.44 5.32
N ILE A 126 -13.56 3.34 5.30
CA ILE A 126 -12.16 3.32 4.87
C ILE A 126 -11.96 2.32 3.72
N PRO A 127 -11.17 2.69 2.68
CA PRO A 127 -11.00 1.85 1.48
C PRO A 127 -10.14 0.61 1.71
N GLY A 128 -9.27 0.60 2.72
CA GLY A 128 -8.36 -0.52 2.98
C GLY A 128 -8.10 -0.75 4.47
N GLY A 129 -7.29 -1.78 4.79
CA GLY A 129 -6.92 -2.11 6.16
C GLY A 129 -8.06 -2.69 7.00
N ASN A 130 -9.05 -3.33 6.36
CA ASN A 130 -10.22 -3.93 6.99
C ASN A 130 -9.97 -5.37 7.49
N GLY A 131 -8.78 -5.95 7.24
CA GLY A 131 -8.43 -7.31 7.64
C GLY A 131 -9.15 -8.42 6.86
N ILE A 132 -9.76 -8.08 5.72
CA ILE A 132 -10.48 -9.00 4.84
C ILE A 132 -9.53 -9.51 3.77
N ARG A 133 -9.77 -10.71 3.27
CA ARG A 133 -9.05 -11.33 2.16
C ARG A 133 -9.96 -11.46 0.94
N PHE A 134 -9.36 -11.48 -0.24
CA PHE A 134 -10.01 -11.91 -1.47
C PHE A 134 -9.36 -13.22 -1.97
N ASP A 135 -9.91 -13.83 -2.99
CA ASP A 135 -9.32 -15.03 -3.61
C ASP A 135 -8.04 -14.66 -4.35
N TRP A 136 -6.90 -15.01 -3.78
CA TRP A 136 -5.57 -14.71 -4.34
C TRP A 136 -5.29 -15.41 -5.66
N THR A 137 -6.03 -16.49 -5.99
CA THR A 137 -5.89 -17.16 -7.30
C THR A 137 -6.26 -16.27 -8.47
N LEU A 138 -7.05 -15.21 -8.23
CA LEU A 138 -7.41 -14.21 -9.24
C LEU A 138 -6.19 -13.46 -9.82
N LEU A 139 -5.08 -13.37 -9.09
CA LEU A 139 -3.85 -12.73 -9.54
C LEU A 139 -2.89 -13.72 -10.25
N ARG A 140 -3.11 -15.03 -10.09
CA ARG A 140 -2.26 -16.05 -10.69
C ARG A 140 -2.27 -15.91 -12.21
N ASP A 141 -1.09 -15.93 -12.80
CA ASP A 141 -0.89 -15.89 -14.26
C ASP A 141 -1.43 -14.61 -14.95
N THR A 142 -1.85 -13.60 -14.18
CA THR A 142 -2.33 -12.33 -14.74
C THR A 142 -1.13 -11.52 -15.23
N LYS A 143 -1.07 -11.24 -16.53
CA LYS A 143 -0.04 -10.41 -17.15
C LYS A 143 -0.41 -8.92 -17.03
N LEU A 144 -0.20 -8.35 -15.86
CA LEU A 144 -0.45 -6.92 -15.62
C LEU A 144 0.57 -6.04 -16.37
N PRO A 145 0.15 -4.85 -16.83
CA PRO A 145 1.03 -3.94 -17.56
C PRO A 145 2.10 -3.26 -16.68
N LYS A 146 1.96 -3.33 -15.35
CA LYS A 146 2.89 -2.76 -14.37
C LYS A 146 3.12 -3.73 -13.21
N PRO A 147 4.24 -3.58 -12.47
CA PRO A 147 4.47 -4.32 -11.23
C PRO A 147 3.34 -4.08 -10.23
N TYR A 148 3.10 -5.07 -9.38
CA TYR A 148 2.04 -4.96 -8.38
C TYR A 148 2.47 -5.47 -7.00
N MET A 149 1.70 -5.07 -6.00
CA MET A 149 1.78 -5.56 -4.63
C MET A 149 0.45 -6.19 -4.23
N LEU A 150 0.50 -7.28 -3.49
CA LEU A 150 -0.66 -7.90 -2.87
C LEU A 150 -0.86 -7.33 -1.46
N SER A 151 -2.07 -6.90 -1.16
CA SER A 151 -2.53 -6.47 0.16
C SER A 151 -3.85 -7.16 0.53
N GLY A 152 -4.45 -6.78 1.65
CA GLY A 152 -5.74 -7.29 2.11
C GLY A 152 -5.65 -8.52 3.01
N GLY A 153 -5.83 -8.28 4.32
CA GLY A 153 -5.91 -9.34 5.33
C GLY A 153 -4.67 -10.20 5.50
N LEU A 154 -3.51 -9.71 5.07
CA LEU A 154 -2.23 -10.40 5.24
C LEU A 154 -1.73 -10.28 6.67
N ASP A 155 -1.09 -11.35 7.15
CA ASP A 155 -0.37 -11.44 8.42
C ASP A 155 0.77 -12.48 8.31
N ALA A 156 1.54 -12.65 9.38
CA ALA A 156 2.68 -13.57 9.38
C ALA A 156 2.28 -15.05 9.18
N SER A 157 1.03 -15.42 9.47
CA SER A 157 0.55 -16.81 9.37
C SER A 157 0.11 -17.20 7.96
N ASN A 158 -0.18 -16.21 7.08
CA ASN A 158 -0.77 -16.47 5.77
C ASN A 158 0.02 -15.90 4.59
N VAL A 159 0.98 -14.98 4.82
CA VAL A 159 1.68 -14.29 3.74
C VAL A 159 2.48 -15.23 2.83
N ALA A 160 3.08 -16.29 3.37
CA ALA A 160 3.81 -17.26 2.56
C ALA A 160 2.88 -18.00 1.59
N GLU A 161 1.70 -18.40 2.06
CA GLU A 161 0.68 -19.00 1.19
C GLU A 161 0.16 -17.99 0.17
N ALA A 162 -0.10 -16.76 0.57
CA ALA A 162 -0.57 -15.69 -0.29
C ALA A 162 0.40 -15.43 -1.46
N LEU A 163 1.71 -15.36 -1.20
CA LEU A 163 2.75 -15.22 -2.21
C LEU A 163 2.75 -16.41 -3.17
N ARG A 164 2.76 -17.64 -2.65
CA ARG A 164 2.76 -18.87 -3.45
C ARG A 164 1.50 -18.99 -4.33
N VAL A 165 0.33 -18.61 -3.82
CA VAL A 165 -0.94 -18.75 -4.55
C VAL A 165 -1.10 -17.65 -5.59
N SER A 166 -0.79 -16.41 -5.27
CA SER A 166 -0.97 -15.27 -6.17
C SER A 166 0.16 -15.07 -7.17
N GLY A 167 1.37 -15.56 -6.86
CA GLY A 167 2.58 -15.22 -7.61
C GLY A 167 2.98 -13.74 -7.47
N ALA A 168 2.49 -13.05 -6.42
CA ALA A 168 2.77 -11.63 -6.24
C ALA A 168 4.26 -11.38 -5.97
N PRO A 169 4.89 -10.41 -6.67
CA PRO A 169 6.31 -10.10 -6.47
C PRO A 169 6.58 -9.30 -5.20
N ALA A 170 5.56 -8.69 -4.59
CA ALA A 170 5.66 -7.89 -3.38
C ALA A 170 4.35 -7.92 -2.60
N VAL A 171 4.42 -7.61 -1.31
CA VAL A 171 3.26 -7.57 -0.41
C VAL A 171 3.23 -6.27 0.39
N ASP A 172 2.02 -5.86 0.76
CA ASP A 172 1.76 -4.77 1.70
C ASP A 172 0.94 -5.28 2.89
N VAL A 173 1.19 -4.75 4.06
CA VAL A 173 0.46 -5.11 5.27
C VAL A 173 0.15 -3.89 6.12
N SER A 174 -1.08 -3.84 6.61
CA SER A 174 -1.48 -2.81 7.57
C SER A 174 -2.00 -3.43 8.86
N SER A 175 -3.25 -3.90 8.91
CA SER A 175 -3.89 -4.40 10.12
C SER A 175 -3.25 -5.68 10.68
N GLY A 176 -2.68 -6.54 9.83
CA GLY A 176 -2.07 -7.81 10.26
C GLY A 176 -0.83 -7.68 11.16
N VAL A 177 -0.24 -6.48 11.23
CA VAL A 177 0.88 -6.16 12.13
C VAL A 177 0.49 -5.18 13.24
N GLU A 178 -0.80 -5.14 13.60
CA GLU A 178 -1.33 -4.29 14.68
C GLU A 178 -1.67 -5.11 15.91
N SER A 179 -1.42 -4.56 17.09
CA SER A 179 -1.88 -5.09 18.38
C SER A 179 -3.35 -4.71 18.64
N SER A 180 -3.74 -3.52 18.22
CA SER A 180 -5.11 -3.01 18.17
C SER A 180 -5.23 -2.05 16.99
N ARG A 181 -6.47 -1.75 16.57
CA ARG A 181 -6.73 -0.92 15.38
C ARG A 181 -5.96 0.40 15.40
N GLY A 182 -5.06 0.58 14.44
CA GLY A 182 -4.19 1.77 14.31
C GLY A 182 -2.90 1.71 15.12
N VAL A 183 -2.69 0.70 15.96
CA VAL A 183 -1.49 0.57 16.81
C VAL A 183 -0.62 -0.59 16.31
N LYS A 184 0.50 -0.26 15.67
CA LYS A 184 1.45 -1.26 15.15
C LYS A 184 2.17 -1.98 16.30
N ASP A 185 2.54 -3.24 16.05
CA ASP A 185 3.27 -4.11 16.99
C ASP A 185 4.64 -4.48 16.39
N PRO A 186 5.76 -4.12 17.03
CA PRO A 186 7.11 -4.42 16.52
C PRO A 186 7.36 -5.91 16.31
N ALA A 187 6.85 -6.76 17.21
CA ALA A 187 7.05 -8.20 17.11
C ALA A 187 6.29 -8.78 15.90
N LYS A 188 5.06 -8.30 15.65
CA LYS A 188 4.27 -8.68 14.46
C LYS A 188 4.90 -8.18 13.17
N ILE A 189 5.44 -6.95 13.13
CA ILE A 189 6.18 -6.42 11.97
C ILE A 189 7.37 -7.35 11.66
N SER A 190 8.19 -7.66 12.65
CA SER A 190 9.35 -8.53 12.49
C SER A 190 8.96 -9.95 12.07
N ALA A 191 7.88 -10.50 12.63
CA ALA A 191 7.37 -11.82 12.27
C ALA A 191 6.87 -11.86 10.81
N PHE A 192 6.12 -10.84 10.38
CA PHE A 192 5.61 -10.73 9.02
C PHE A 192 6.76 -10.67 8.00
N LEU A 193 7.72 -9.77 8.18
CA LEU A 193 8.85 -9.62 7.26
C LEU A 193 9.77 -10.85 7.22
N ARG A 194 9.90 -11.59 8.34
CA ARG A 194 10.58 -12.90 8.33
C ARG A 194 9.82 -13.93 7.51
N ALA A 195 8.49 -13.98 7.62
CA ALA A 195 7.66 -14.92 6.86
C ALA A 195 7.74 -14.62 5.34
N VAL A 196 7.74 -13.34 4.94
CA VAL A 196 7.93 -12.93 3.54
C VAL A 196 9.27 -13.40 3.00
N ARG A 197 10.38 -13.13 3.71
CA ARG A 197 11.72 -13.58 3.29
C ARG A 197 11.84 -15.11 3.21
N GLY A 198 11.23 -15.82 4.17
CA GLY A 198 11.22 -17.28 4.15
C GLY A 198 10.48 -17.86 2.96
N ALA A 199 9.44 -17.20 2.45
CA ALA A 199 8.72 -17.63 1.26
C ALA A 199 9.57 -17.50 -0.02
N HIS A 200 10.30 -16.40 -0.18
CA HIS A 200 11.17 -16.18 -1.35
C HIS A 200 12.44 -17.05 -1.39
N MET A 201 12.80 -17.71 -0.29
CA MET A 201 13.96 -18.61 -0.26
C MET A 201 13.62 -20.07 -0.63
N GLN A 202 12.35 -20.38 -0.87
CA GLN A 202 11.87 -21.73 -1.18
C GLN A 202 11.56 -21.94 -2.67
N ASP A 203 11.67 -20.89 -3.47
CA ASP A 203 11.60 -20.86 -4.93
C ASP A 203 13.03 -20.92 -5.54
#